data_dfb435da3307df8e00e857853e5aa523
#
_entry.id   dfb435da3307df8e00e857853e5aa523
#
_cell.length_a   1.000
_cell.length_b   1.000
_cell.length_c   1.000
_cell.angle_alpha   90.00
_cell.angle_beta   90.00
_cell.angle_gamma   90.00
#
_symmetry.space_group_name_H-M   'P 1'
#
loop_
_entity.id
_entity.type
_entity.pdbx_description
1 polymer ?
#
loop_
_entity_poly.entity_id
_entity_poly.type
_entity_poly.pdbx_seq_one_letter_code
_entity_poly.pdbx_strand_id
1 'polypeptide(L)'
;ERIAALNRQNNNKVPSNSGNSGSAASSTGGFLYPLPYAVSITDAYGYRIHPLTKKYSWHNGVDFGAAAGTAILAAKSGTVTTAAYSGAWGYYVVINHGDGYSSLYAHQPSCSVSVGDYVTQGQTIGYVGSTGWSTGPHLHFTIYYNGSDVNPLNYVSMS
;
A
#
# COMPACT_ATOMS: atom_id res chain seq x y z
N GLU A 1 17.20 -4.40 6.09
CA GLU A 1 18.17 -3.83 5.75
C GLU A 1 18.05 -3.13 4.47
N ARG A 2 17.64 -3.73 3.41
CA ARG A 2 17.47 -3.07 2.23
C ARG A 2 16.59 -1.89 2.41
N ILE A 3 15.53 -1.96 3.17
CA ILE A 3 14.65 -0.85 3.39
C ILE A 3 15.35 0.27 4.08
N ALA A 4 16.17 -0.02 5.04
CA ALA A 4 16.87 1.05 5.72
C ALA A 4 17.84 1.77 4.81
N ALA A 5 18.51 1.05 3.95
CA ALA A 5 19.42 1.69 3.04
C ALA A 5 18.68 2.57 2.05
N LEU A 6 17.54 2.10 1.59
CA LEU A 6 16.79 2.90 0.66
C LEU A 6 16.18 4.10 1.33
N ASN A 7 15.87 4.02 2.60
CA ASN A 7 15.40 5.17 3.32
C ASN A 7 16.41 6.29 3.30
N ARG A 8 17.65 5.99 3.47
CA ARG A 8 18.64 7.03 3.43
C ARG A 8 18.72 7.66 2.06
N GLN A 9 18.65 6.86 1.02
CA GLN A 9 18.66 7.42 -0.29
C GLN A 9 17.45 8.25 -0.55
N ASN A 10 16.32 7.78 -0.09
CA ASN A 10 15.08 8.50 -0.30
C ASN A 10 15.12 9.84 0.37
N ASN A 11 15.64 9.90 1.56
CA ASN A 11 15.71 11.19 2.22
C ASN A 11 16.55 12.19 1.46
N ASN A 12 17.55 11.71 0.80
CA ASN A 12 18.36 12.62 0.03
C ASN A 12 17.72 13.02 -1.23
N LYS A 13 16.84 12.28 -1.74
CA LYS A 13 16.26 12.64 -2.95
C LYS A 13 14.97 13.33 -2.81
N VAL A 14 14.30 13.38 -1.78
CA VAL A 14 13.04 13.99 -1.67
C VAL A 14 13.07 15.42 -2.08
N PRO A 15 12.31 15.84 -2.96
CA PRO A 15 12.28 17.18 -3.43
C PRO A 15 11.72 18.05 -2.43
N SER A 16 12.16 19.13 -2.43
CA SER A 16 11.71 19.92 -1.50
C SER A 16 10.46 20.48 -1.74
N ASN A 17 9.86 20.61 -2.54
CA ASN A 17 8.81 21.19 -2.78
C ASN A 17 7.73 20.96 -2.47
N SER A 18 7.24 20.78 -2.41
CA SER A 18 6.24 20.56 -2.15
C SER A 18 5.16 21.18 -2.33
N GLY A 19 5.13 21.80 -2.57
CA GLY A 19 4.17 22.45 -2.76
C GLY A 19 2.92 22.07 -2.68
N ASN A 20 2.46 21.61 -2.77
CA ASN A 20 1.32 21.39 -2.86
C ASN A 20 0.61 20.73 -2.19
N SER A 21 0.62 20.29 -1.96
CA SER A 21 -0.01 19.57 -1.36
C SER A 21 -1.19 19.74 -0.81
N GLY A 22 -1.63 20.47 -0.68
CA GLY A 22 -2.70 20.59 -0.08
C GLY A 22 -3.62 19.61 -0.04
N SER A 23 -3.74 19.00 -0.94
CA SER A 23 -4.71 18.23 -1.01
C SER A 23 -4.73 17.18 -0.13
N ALA A 24 -3.87 16.74 0.22
CA ALA A 24 -3.85 15.60 0.84
C ALA A 24 -4.34 15.55 2.10
N ALA A 25 -4.90 16.26 2.52
CA ALA A 25 -5.20 16.20 3.66
C ALA A 25 -5.85 15.25 4.42
N SER A 26 -6.52 14.47 4.12
CA SER A 26 -7.27 13.70 4.97
C SER A 26 -6.54 12.58 5.64
N SER A 27 -5.33 12.43 5.50
CA SER A 27 -4.67 11.29 6.08
C SER A 27 -4.28 11.53 7.52
N THR A 28 -4.21 10.47 8.29
CA THR A 28 -3.74 10.50 9.64
C THR A 28 -2.29 10.15 9.63
N GLY A 29 -1.45 10.90 10.33
CA GLY A 29 -0.03 10.61 10.33
C GLY A 29 0.63 10.83 9.00
N GLY A 30 0.01 11.60 8.15
CA GLY A 30 0.61 11.89 6.87
C GLY A 30 0.29 10.91 5.78
N PHE A 31 -0.51 9.90 6.04
CA PHE A 31 -0.88 8.92 5.02
C PHE A 31 -2.20 9.29 4.35
N LEU A 32 -2.29 9.02 3.07
CA LEU A 32 -3.48 9.25 2.27
C LEU A 32 -4.16 7.91 2.00
N TYR A 33 -5.47 7.89 2.04
CA TYR A 33 -6.23 6.70 1.66
C TYR A 33 -5.86 6.30 0.22
N PRO A 34 -5.55 5.04 -0.03
CA PRO A 34 -4.89 4.65 -1.29
C PRO A 34 -5.80 4.42 -2.49
N LEU A 35 -7.06 4.80 -2.41
CA LEU A 35 -7.98 4.65 -3.55
C LEU A 35 -8.66 5.98 -3.83
N PRO A 36 -9.18 6.17 -5.04
CA PRO A 36 -9.77 7.46 -5.41
C PRO A 36 -11.14 7.72 -4.81
N TYR A 37 -11.77 6.69 -4.22
CA TYR A 37 -13.08 6.86 -3.61
C TYR A 37 -13.26 5.82 -2.53
N ALA A 38 -14.20 6.04 -1.63
CA ALA A 38 -14.43 5.11 -0.53
C ALA A 38 -15.07 3.83 -1.02
N VAL A 39 -14.66 2.72 -0.45
CA VAL A 39 -15.21 1.41 -0.79
C VAL A 39 -15.39 0.61 0.50
N SER A 40 -16.02 -0.56 0.40
CA SER A 40 -16.22 -1.42 1.55
C SER A 40 -14.91 -2.09 1.94
N ILE A 41 -14.74 -2.32 3.23
CA ILE A 41 -13.65 -3.14 3.72
C ILE A 41 -14.16 -4.56 3.72
N THR A 42 -13.51 -5.42 2.94
CA THR A 42 -13.97 -6.79 2.80
C THR A 42 -13.24 -7.75 3.73
N ASP A 43 -12.10 -7.35 4.28
CA ASP A 43 -11.37 -8.18 5.23
C ASP A 43 -10.53 -7.25 6.10
N ALA A 44 -10.73 -7.32 7.41
CA ALA A 44 -10.10 -6.37 8.32
C ALA A 44 -8.74 -6.85 8.77
N TYR A 45 -7.93 -5.93 9.28
CA TYR A 45 -6.64 -6.22 9.84
C TYR A 45 -6.83 -7.04 11.12
N GLY A 46 -5.97 -8.01 11.33
CA GLY A 46 -5.96 -8.78 12.57
C GLY A 46 -6.34 -10.23 12.34
N TYR A 47 -6.69 -10.91 13.42
CA TYR A 47 -7.05 -12.32 13.33
C TYR A 47 -8.44 -12.48 12.69
N ARG A 48 -8.58 -13.42 11.79
CA ARG A 48 -9.86 -13.71 11.17
C ARG A 48 -9.78 -15.09 10.51
N ILE A 49 -10.91 -15.57 9.99
CA ILE A 49 -10.95 -16.83 9.26
C ILE A 49 -10.56 -16.55 7.80
N HIS A 50 -9.50 -17.16 7.33
CA HIS A 50 -9.02 -16.92 5.97
C HIS A 50 -10.08 -17.42 4.97
N PRO A 51 -10.42 -16.61 3.97
CA PRO A 51 -11.51 -16.96 3.06
C PRO A 51 -11.23 -18.18 2.20
N LEU A 52 -9.99 -18.47 1.90
CA LEU A 52 -9.69 -19.64 1.08
C LEU A 52 -9.37 -20.87 1.90
N THR A 53 -8.58 -20.75 2.94
CA THR A 53 -8.17 -21.90 3.72
C THR A 53 -9.15 -22.24 4.82
N LYS A 54 -10.02 -21.30 5.18
CA LYS A 54 -11.00 -21.46 6.24
C LYS A 54 -10.36 -21.64 7.61
N LYS A 55 -9.13 -21.22 7.76
CA LYS A 55 -8.45 -21.34 9.03
C LYS A 55 -8.28 -19.99 9.68
N TYR A 56 -8.22 -20.02 11.01
CA TYR A 56 -7.99 -18.79 11.77
C TYR A 56 -6.58 -18.32 11.47
N SER A 57 -6.40 -17.10 11.05
CA SER A 57 -5.09 -16.60 10.67
C SER A 57 -4.99 -15.10 10.84
N TRP A 58 -3.77 -14.61 10.85
CA TRP A 58 -3.49 -13.19 11.00
C TRP A 58 -3.52 -12.52 9.62
N HIS A 59 -4.29 -11.45 9.50
CA HIS A 59 -4.33 -10.66 8.28
C HIS A 59 -3.52 -9.40 8.52
N ASN A 60 -2.41 -9.25 7.82
CA ASN A 60 -1.47 -8.19 8.10
C ASN A 60 -1.78 -6.87 7.40
N GLY A 61 -2.94 -6.72 6.87
CA GLY A 61 -3.36 -5.49 6.21
C GLY A 61 -4.86 -5.43 6.18
N VAL A 62 -5.39 -4.55 5.36
CA VAL A 62 -6.83 -4.41 5.19
C VAL A 62 -7.12 -4.61 3.71
N ASP A 63 -8.23 -5.27 3.40
CA ASP A 63 -8.65 -5.46 2.02
C ASP A 63 -9.79 -4.49 1.72
N PHE A 64 -9.61 -3.70 0.68
CA PHE A 64 -10.63 -2.77 0.20
C PHE A 64 -11.25 -3.36 -1.05
N GLY A 65 -12.58 -3.57 -1.03
CA GLY A 65 -13.28 -4.16 -2.17
C GLY A 65 -13.50 -3.13 -3.26
N ALA A 66 -12.68 -3.14 -4.27
CA ALA A 66 -12.74 -2.17 -5.35
C ALA A 66 -12.77 -2.91 -6.67
N ALA A 67 -13.36 -2.29 -7.68
CA ALA A 67 -13.46 -2.92 -9.00
C ALA A 67 -12.08 -3.04 -9.64
N ALA A 68 -11.89 -4.08 -10.42
CA ALA A 68 -10.66 -4.25 -11.19
C ALA A 68 -10.42 -3.01 -12.04
N GLY A 69 -9.21 -2.55 -12.10
CA GLY A 69 -8.87 -1.37 -12.88
C GLY A 69 -8.94 -0.05 -12.11
N THR A 70 -9.43 -0.07 -10.86
CA THR A 70 -9.43 1.14 -10.05
C THR A 70 -8.00 1.54 -9.76
N ALA A 71 -7.67 2.82 -9.88
CA ALA A 71 -6.31 3.28 -9.64
C ALA A 71 -5.93 3.11 -8.19
N ILE A 72 -4.71 2.67 -7.94
CA ILE A 72 -4.15 2.59 -6.60
C ILE A 72 -3.21 3.78 -6.45
N LEU A 73 -3.40 4.54 -5.38
CA LEU A 73 -2.65 5.76 -5.14
C LEU A 73 -1.60 5.53 -4.06
N ALA A 74 -0.45 6.13 -4.23
CA ALA A 74 0.60 6.03 -3.21
C ALA A 74 0.10 6.70 -1.94
N ALA A 75 0.08 5.97 -0.85
CA ALA A 75 -0.44 6.49 0.41
C ALA A 75 0.47 7.57 0.99
N LYS A 76 1.72 7.58 0.57
CA LYS A 76 2.67 8.57 1.03
C LYS A 76 3.82 8.56 0.05
N SER A 77 4.54 9.66 -0.07
CA SER A 77 5.68 9.71 -0.98
C SER A 77 6.79 8.78 -0.53
N GLY A 78 7.57 8.28 -1.45
CA GLY A 78 8.69 7.41 -1.12
C GLY A 78 9.29 6.73 -2.33
N THR A 79 10.15 5.77 -2.06
CA THR A 79 10.85 5.03 -3.10
C THR A 79 10.35 3.60 -3.15
N VAL A 80 10.09 3.12 -4.35
CA VAL A 80 9.65 1.74 -4.55
C VAL A 80 10.81 0.82 -4.24
N THR A 81 10.62 -0.08 -3.27
CA THR A 81 11.66 -1.02 -2.88
C THR A 81 11.37 -2.43 -3.37
N THR A 82 10.13 -2.74 -3.72
CA THR A 82 9.76 -4.04 -4.24
C THR A 82 8.68 -3.86 -5.31
N ALA A 83 8.83 -4.58 -6.41
CA ALA A 83 7.81 -4.67 -7.44
C ALA A 83 7.96 -6.08 -7.99
N ALA A 84 7.13 -7.01 -7.54
CA ALA A 84 7.36 -8.42 -7.79
C ALA A 84 6.07 -9.23 -7.75
N TYR A 85 6.18 -10.53 -7.93
CA TYR A 85 5.05 -11.43 -7.86
C TYR A 85 5.30 -12.46 -6.76
N SER A 86 4.30 -12.73 -5.94
CA SER A 86 4.36 -13.83 -4.99
C SER A 86 3.08 -14.63 -5.08
N GLY A 87 3.10 -15.87 -4.60
CA GLY A 87 1.92 -16.71 -4.68
C GLY A 87 0.75 -16.15 -3.91
N ALA A 88 0.99 -15.60 -2.75
CA ALA A 88 -0.09 -15.09 -1.92
C ALA A 88 -0.56 -13.70 -2.32
N TRP A 89 0.36 -12.79 -2.56
CA TRP A 89 0.00 -11.40 -2.85
C TRP A 89 -0.19 -11.12 -4.34
N GLY A 90 0.17 -12.05 -5.22
CA GLY A 90 0.14 -11.77 -6.65
C GLY A 90 1.17 -10.71 -6.97
N TYR A 91 0.88 -9.83 -7.90
CA TYR A 91 1.77 -8.71 -8.18
C TYR A 91 1.60 -7.65 -7.09
N TYR A 92 2.70 -7.26 -6.49
CA TYR A 92 2.63 -6.32 -5.38
C TYR A 92 3.79 -5.34 -5.42
N VAL A 93 3.59 -4.20 -4.81
CA VAL A 93 4.55 -3.12 -4.76
C VAL A 93 4.71 -2.68 -3.30
N VAL A 94 5.94 -2.41 -2.90
CA VAL A 94 6.22 -1.86 -1.57
C VAL A 94 6.92 -0.52 -1.76
N ILE A 95 6.49 0.49 -1.02
CA ILE A 95 7.09 1.82 -1.03
C ILE A 95 7.66 2.09 0.35
N ASN A 96 8.91 2.54 0.37
CA ASN A 96 9.56 2.93 1.60
C ASN A 96 9.42 4.43 1.76
N HIS A 97 8.79 4.87 2.83
CA HIS A 97 8.46 6.28 3.02
C HIS A 97 9.45 7.03 3.91
N GLY A 98 10.40 6.33 4.49
CA GLY A 98 11.29 6.96 5.45
C GLY A 98 10.70 6.91 6.84
N ASP A 99 11.48 7.29 7.84
CA ASP A 99 11.05 7.31 9.23
C ASP A 99 10.50 5.98 9.72
N GLY A 100 10.95 4.90 9.12
CA GLY A 100 10.55 3.56 9.54
C GLY A 100 9.28 3.04 8.90
N TYR A 101 8.60 3.83 8.08
CA TYR A 101 7.33 3.42 7.48
C TYR A 101 7.49 2.88 6.07
N SER A 102 6.71 1.87 5.75
CA SER A 102 6.58 1.34 4.38
C SER A 102 5.14 0.96 4.15
N SER A 103 4.72 0.90 2.90
CA SER A 103 3.37 0.44 2.57
C SER A 103 3.43 -0.57 1.43
N LEU A 104 2.47 -1.49 1.42
CA LEU A 104 2.42 -2.58 0.46
C LEU A 104 1.05 -2.60 -0.20
N TYR A 105 1.03 -2.81 -1.53
CA TYR A 105 -0.18 -2.77 -2.34
C TYR A 105 -0.19 -4.03 -3.19
N ALA A 106 -1.11 -4.94 -2.93
CA ALA A 106 -1.08 -6.28 -3.52
C ALA A 106 -2.25 -6.60 -4.44
N HIS A 107 -2.17 -7.73 -5.08
CA HIS A 107 -3.17 -8.30 -5.98
C HIS A 107 -3.39 -7.48 -7.24
N GLN A 108 -2.36 -6.76 -7.68
CA GLN A 108 -2.43 -5.98 -8.92
C GLN A 108 -2.35 -6.89 -10.12
N PRO A 109 -2.84 -6.48 -11.29
CA PRO A 109 -2.72 -7.32 -12.49
C PRO A 109 -1.29 -7.35 -13.03
N SER A 110 -0.50 -6.35 -12.69
CA SER A 110 0.91 -6.28 -13.04
C SER A 110 1.51 -5.14 -12.24
N CYS A 111 2.84 -5.03 -12.23
CA CYS A 111 3.48 -3.92 -11.55
C CYS A 111 3.63 -2.76 -12.53
N SER A 112 3.11 -1.60 -12.17
CA SER A 112 3.16 -0.41 -13.01
C SER A 112 4.34 0.48 -12.70
N VAL A 113 5.06 0.21 -11.63
CA VAL A 113 6.25 0.97 -11.23
C VAL A 113 7.38 -0.01 -11.01
N SER A 114 8.59 0.49 -10.93
CA SER A 114 9.78 -0.34 -10.81
C SER A 114 10.57 0.01 -9.55
N VAL A 115 11.33 -0.95 -9.06
CA VAL A 115 12.21 -0.72 -7.93
C VAL A 115 13.12 0.47 -8.24
N GLY A 116 13.22 1.38 -7.29
CA GLY A 116 14.03 2.57 -7.46
C GLY A 116 13.24 3.80 -7.85
N ASP A 117 12.03 3.64 -8.33
CA ASP A 117 11.21 4.80 -8.70
C ASP A 117 10.82 5.57 -7.45
N TYR A 118 10.88 6.89 -7.55
CA TYR A 118 10.35 7.74 -6.49
C TYR A 118 8.92 8.11 -6.87
N VAL A 119 7.99 7.95 -5.93
CA VAL A 119 6.58 8.29 -6.18
C VAL A 119 6.13 9.33 -5.17
N THR A 120 5.19 10.15 -5.60
CA THR A 120 4.64 11.22 -4.76
C THR A 120 3.32 10.78 -4.17
N GLN A 121 3.01 11.22 -2.97
CA GLN A 121 1.74 10.91 -2.33
C GLN A 121 0.58 11.22 -3.28
N GLY A 122 -0.33 10.29 -3.46
CA GLY A 122 -1.46 10.47 -4.35
C GLY A 122 -1.21 10.07 -5.79
N GLN A 123 0.03 9.80 -6.16
CA GLN A 123 0.34 9.39 -7.52
C GLN A 123 -0.20 7.99 -7.76
N THR A 124 -0.75 7.74 -8.95
CA THR A 124 -1.20 6.40 -9.32
C THR A 124 0.02 5.49 -9.46
N ILE A 125 0.04 4.40 -8.73
CA ILE A 125 1.17 3.48 -8.75
C ILE A 125 0.77 2.10 -9.26
N GLY A 126 -0.50 1.88 -9.55
CA GLY A 126 -0.95 0.60 -10.06
C GLY A 126 -2.46 0.57 -10.13
N TYR A 127 -2.99 -0.62 -10.30
CA TYR A 127 -4.44 -0.80 -10.48
C TYR A 127 -4.90 -2.03 -9.71
N VAL A 128 -6.16 -1.99 -9.27
CA VAL A 128 -6.75 -3.09 -8.54
C VAL A 128 -6.93 -4.30 -9.47
N GLY A 129 -6.60 -5.45 -8.99
CA GLY A 129 -6.78 -6.71 -9.72
C GLY A 129 -7.18 -7.81 -8.76
N SER A 130 -6.84 -9.04 -9.09
CA SER A 130 -7.20 -10.19 -8.27
C SER A 130 -6.15 -11.29 -8.37
N THR A 131 -4.88 -10.93 -8.58
CA THR A 131 -3.83 -11.94 -8.71
C THR A 131 -3.41 -12.47 -7.35
N GLY A 132 -2.84 -13.66 -7.30
CA GLY A 132 -2.43 -14.29 -6.06
C GLY A 132 -3.62 -14.93 -5.36
N TRP A 133 -3.56 -15.02 -4.04
CA TRP A 133 -4.65 -15.61 -3.25
C TRP A 133 -5.76 -14.57 -3.12
N SER A 134 -6.71 -14.62 -3.99
CA SER A 134 -7.78 -13.66 -4.02
C SER A 134 -9.05 -14.30 -4.50
N THR A 135 -10.19 -13.98 -3.87
CA THR A 135 -11.46 -14.50 -4.29
C THR A 135 -12.22 -13.52 -5.18
N GLY A 136 -11.62 -12.37 -5.48
CA GLY A 136 -12.23 -11.37 -6.35
C GLY A 136 -11.45 -10.08 -6.26
N PRO A 137 -11.76 -9.09 -7.08
CA PRO A 137 -10.98 -7.86 -7.12
C PRO A 137 -11.00 -7.11 -5.80
N HIS A 138 -9.84 -6.74 -5.32
CA HIS A 138 -9.71 -5.93 -4.12
C HIS A 138 -8.28 -5.43 -4.02
N LEU A 139 -8.06 -4.43 -3.19
CA LEU A 139 -6.72 -3.97 -2.86
C LEU A 139 -6.38 -4.46 -1.47
N HIS A 140 -5.31 -5.25 -1.36
CA HIS A 140 -4.74 -5.57 -0.05
C HIS A 140 -3.71 -4.50 0.27
N PHE A 141 -3.88 -3.81 1.37
CA PHE A 141 -3.05 -2.67 1.75
C PHE A 141 -2.46 -2.91 3.14
N THR A 142 -1.15 -2.86 3.24
CA THR A 142 -0.45 -3.06 4.51
C THR A 142 0.42 -1.84 4.79
N ILE A 143 0.48 -1.44 6.05
CA ILE A 143 1.45 -0.44 6.50
C ILE A 143 2.37 -1.13 7.48
N TYR A 144 3.68 -0.92 7.30
CA TYR A 144 4.69 -1.41 8.23
C TYR A 144 5.33 -0.24 8.94
N TYR A 145 5.60 -0.42 10.23
CA TYR A 145 6.37 0.55 11.00
C TYR A 145 7.53 -0.20 11.64
N ASN A 146 8.73 0.16 11.28
CA ASN A 146 9.95 -0.49 11.75
C ASN A 146 9.90 -2.01 11.53
N GLY A 147 9.36 -2.41 10.39
CA GLY A 147 9.33 -3.81 10.01
C GLY A 147 8.16 -4.61 10.51
N SER A 148 7.31 -4.04 11.33
CA SER A 148 6.14 -4.74 11.86
C SER A 148 4.87 -4.18 11.25
N ASP A 149 3.93 -5.05 10.91
CA ASP A 149 2.68 -4.55 10.35
C ASP A 149 1.88 -3.84 11.44
N VAL A 150 1.13 -2.83 11.05
CA VAL A 150 0.27 -2.07 11.94
C VAL A 150 -1.09 -1.92 11.26
N ASN A 151 -2.10 -1.60 12.04
CA ASN A 151 -3.45 -1.47 11.49
C ASN A 151 -3.55 -0.26 10.57
N PRO A 152 -3.74 -0.46 9.26
CA PRO A 152 -3.76 0.68 8.35
C PRO A 152 -4.87 1.68 8.64
N LEU A 153 -5.96 1.24 9.24
CA LEU A 153 -7.06 2.17 9.51
C LEU A 153 -6.75 3.16 10.62
N ASN A 154 -5.63 2.97 11.32
CA ASN A 154 -5.18 3.98 12.26
C ASN A 154 -4.44 5.11 11.54
N TYR A 155 -4.20 4.95 10.24
CA TYR A 155 -3.38 5.90 9.49
C TYR A 155 -4.12 6.53 8.33
N VAL A 156 -5.13 5.89 7.76
CA VAL A 156 -5.84 6.42 6.60
C VAL A 156 -7.32 6.53 6.88
N SER A 157 -7.96 7.48 6.24
CA SER A 157 -9.39 7.69 6.39
C SER A 157 -10.01 7.72 5.01
N MET A 158 -11.15 7.10 4.87
CA MET A 158 -11.83 7.07 3.60
C MET A 158 -12.61 8.33 3.30
N SER A 159 -12.72 9.22 4.25
CA SER A 159 -13.47 10.46 3.95
C SER A 159 -12.58 11.61 3.49
#